data_de2b9b5464672348cf7b4fcd8deb18c4
#
_entry.id   de2b9b5464672348cf7b4fcd8deb18c4
#
_cell.length_a   1.000
_cell.length_b   1.000
_cell.length_c   1.000
_cell.angle_alpha   90.00
_cell.angle_beta   90.00
_cell.angle_gamma   90.00
#
_symmetry.space_group_name_H-M   'P 1'
#
loop_
_entity.id
_entity.type
_entity.pdbx_description
1 polymer ?
#
loop_
_entity_poly.entity_id
_entity_poly.type
_entity_poly.pdbx_seq_one_letter_code
_entity_poly.pdbx_strand_id
1 'polypeptide(L)'
;MIAISNLKLAPGADEARLLHLAAGALKVPPQDITGLRIRKKSLDARRKDDIHYVYTVGVTVRGDERKLVRRCRGAAIAQDKTYPIPRIAPPQTRPVIVGFGPAGMFAALLLARAGARPIVLERGPDAQTRSAQIAAFRAGGPFDPECNVQFGEGGAGTFSDGKLNTGVKNERIGWILEQFAEAGASADILYDAKPHIGTDELLTVVQNLREKILHYGGEIRFGTRLTGIEAENGRITAVRVQSADSETVLPASRVLLAIGHSARDTFEALHSAGVPMEPKPFSMGVRIEHPQRQINENQYGPFADAPGLGAADYKLNVQLPSGGSAYTFCMCPGGYVVAAASEPGGVVTNGMSDHARDGENANAALLVTLNPADFPDSSPLGGMYWQRQIEQAAFRAGGCNYRAPAQLVGDFLKKQPSQALGAVQPAYRPGVTLCELHEILPERITSVLEQALPELDKRLHGFARPDAVLTAPETRSSSPVRILRDETRQSSLRGLYPCGEGAGYAGGITSAALDGMLTAEAIINELSNLKG
;
A
#
# COMPACT_ATOMS: atom_id res chain seq x y z
N MET A 1 -24.92 -13.96 -18.58
CA MET A 1 -24.97 -13.95 -17.09
C MET A 1 -25.75 -12.73 -16.60
N ILE A 2 -26.58 -12.87 -15.58
CA ILE A 2 -27.36 -11.79 -14.96
C ILE A 2 -26.67 -11.37 -13.67
N ALA A 3 -26.34 -10.09 -13.52
CA ALA A 3 -25.94 -9.52 -12.23
C ALA A 3 -27.18 -9.06 -11.46
N ILE A 4 -27.31 -9.48 -10.20
CA ILE A 4 -28.40 -9.12 -9.28
C ILE A 4 -27.76 -8.42 -8.08
N SER A 5 -28.19 -7.17 -7.84
CA SER A 5 -27.66 -6.33 -6.77
C SER A 5 -28.62 -6.26 -5.56
N ASN A 6 -28.07 -5.78 -4.43
CA ASN A 6 -28.82 -5.53 -3.19
C ASN A 6 -29.41 -6.78 -2.51
N LEU A 7 -28.78 -7.94 -2.67
CA LEU A 7 -29.12 -9.10 -1.86
C LEU A 7 -28.50 -8.95 -0.46
N LYS A 8 -29.30 -9.12 0.59
CA LYS A 8 -28.87 -8.90 1.97
C LYS A 8 -28.76 -10.21 2.75
N LEU A 9 -27.69 -10.35 3.51
CA LEU A 9 -27.50 -11.42 4.48
C LEU A 9 -27.03 -10.84 5.82
N ALA A 10 -27.52 -11.40 6.93
CA ALA A 10 -26.99 -11.09 8.25
C ALA A 10 -25.52 -11.55 8.37
N PRO A 11 -24.70 -10.92 9.24
CA PRO A 11 -23.37 -11.43 9.55
C PRO A 11 -23.41 -12.90 10.00
N GLY A 12 -22.46 -13.72 9.55
CA GLY A 12 -22.40 -15.15 9.87
C GLY A 12 -23.45 -16.03 9.18
N ALA A 13 -24.35 -15.48 8.38
CA ALA A 13 -25.30 -16.28 7.61
C ALA A 13 -24.60 -17.03 6.46
N ASP A 14 -25.02 -18.25 6.20
CA ASP A 14 -24.50 -19.07 5.10
C ASP A 14 -24.75 -18.42 3.74
N GLU A 15 -23.66 -18.17 2.99
CA GLU A 15 -23.69 -17.60 1.64
C GLU A 15 -24.42 -18.49 0.62
N ALA A 16 -24.62 -19.79 0.89
CA ALA A 16 -25.48 -20.68 0.06
C ALA A 16 -26.92 -20.15 -0.07
N ARG A 17 -27.39 -19.36 0.91
CA ARG A 17 -28.70 -18.68 0.85
C ARG A 17 -28.82 -17.66 -0.29
N LEU A 18 -27.70 -17.17 -0.84
CA LEU A 18 -27.69 -16.25 -1.98
C LEU A 18 -28.35 -16.87 -3.21
N LEU A 19 -28.25 -18.19 -3.39
CA LEU A 19 -28.93 -18.90 -4.46
C LEU A 19 -30.46 -18.69 -4.40
N HIS A 20 -31.04 -18.89 -3.22
CA HIS A 20 -32.48 -18.72 -3.01
C HIS A 20 -32.93 -17.25 -3.11
N LEU A 21 -32.11 -16.33 -2.60
CA LEU A 21 -32.40 -14.89 -2.74
C LEU A 21 -32.36 -14.45 -4.20
N ALA A 22 -31.39 -14.95 -4.97
CA ALA A 22 -31.28 -14.67 -6.40
C ALA A 22 -32.46 -15.26 -7.20
N ALA A 23 -32.84 -16.51 -6.90
CA ALA A 23 -34.00 -17.18 -7.50
C ALA A 23 -35.30 -16.40 -7.23
N GLY A 24 -35.51 -15.98 -5.98
CA GLY A 24 -36.66 -15.15 -5.59
C GLY A 24 -36.68 -13.79 -6.30
N ALA A 25 -35.53 -13.13 -6.42
CA ALA A 25 -35.42 -11.85 -7.13
C ALA A 25 -35.76 -11.97 -8.62
N LEU A 26 -35.31 -13.05 -9.28
CA LEU A 26 -35.60 -13.34 -10.70
C LEU A 26 -36.97 -13.96 -10.90
N LYS A 27 -37.66 -14.40 -9.83
CA LYS A 27 -38.91 -15.16 -9.88
C LYS A 27 -38.80 -16.44 -10.70
N VAL A 28 -37.73 -17.20 -10.47
CA VAL A 28 -37.47 -18.49 -11.07
C VAL A 28 -37.26 -19.57 -10.01
N PRO A 29 -37.50 -20.85 -10.30
CA PRO A 29 -37.12 -21.94 -9.41
C PRO A 29 -35.59 -21.95 -9.16
N PRO A 30 -35.11 -22.26 -7.94
CA PRO A 30 -33.66 -22.34 -7.66
C PRO A 30 -32.88 -23.28 -8.59
N GLN A 31 -33.52 -24.41 -9.03
CA GLN A 31 -32.91 -25.38 -9.96
C GLN A 31 -32.65 -24.82 -11.35
N ASP A 32 -33.27 -23.70 -11.73
CA ASP A 32 -33.04 -23.04 -13.00
C ASP A 32 -31.79 -22.17 -13.00
N ILE A 33 -31.24 -21.86 -11.81
CA ILE A 33 -29.93 -21.22 -11.68
C ILE A 33 -28.85 -22.30 -11.80
N THR A 34 -28.11 -22.28 -12.92
CA THR A 34 -27.06 -23.27 -13.23
C THR A 34 -25.67 -22.87 -12.77
N GLY A 35 -25.49 -21.61 -12.38
CA GLY A 35 -24.24 -21.09 -11.80
C GLY A 35 -24.49 -19.80 -11.04
N LEU A 36 -23.79 -19.65 -9.91
CA LEU A 36 -23.79 -18.44 -9.10
C LEU A 36 -22.35 -18.10 -8.70
N ARG A 37 -21.99 -16.82 -8.82
CA ARG A 37 -20.75 -16.28 -8.23
C ARG A 37 -21.01 -14.94 -7.58
N ILE A 38 -20.32 -14.67 -6.50
CA ILE A 38 -20.32 -13.35 -5.86
C ILE A 38 -19.49 -12.40 -6.73
N ARG A 39 -20.03 -11.21 -7.01
CA ARG A 39 -19.37 -10.15 -7.76
C ARG A 39 -19.01 -8.94 -6.89
N LYS A 40 -19.74 -8.77 -5.80
CA LYS A 40 -19.46 -7.74 -4.80
C LYS A 40 -20.06 -8.16 -3.46
N LYS A 41 -19.28 -7.94 -2.40
CA LYS A 41 -19.68 -8.06 -1.00
C LYS A 41 -19.29 -6.78 -0.30
N SER A 42 -20.20 -6.18 0.46
CA SER A 42 -19.92 -4.98 1.24
C SER A 42 -20.70 -4.99 2.53
N LEU A 43 -20.08 -4.60 3.63
CA LEU A 43 -20.75 -4.44 4.91
C LEU A 43 -21.52 -3.12 4.95
N ASP A 44 -22.79 -3.18 5.32
CA ASP A 44 -23.59 -2.01 5.69
C ASP A 44 -23.78 -1.97 7.20
N ALA A 45 -22.97 -1.14 7.87
CA ALA A 45 -22.99 -0.92 9.31
C ALA A 45 -23.36 0.54 9.65
N ARG A 46 -24.04 1.25 8.74
CA ARG A 46 -24.48 2.64 8.97
C ARG A 46 -25.51 2.75 10.10
N ARG A 47 -26.27 1.69 10.31
CA ARG A 47 -27.21 1.55 11.42
C ARG A 47 -26.74 0.42 12.32
N LYS A 48 -26.41 0.75 13.57
CA LYS A 48 -25.88 -0.22 14.54
C LYS A 48 -26.93 -1.23 15.04
N ASP A 49 -28.20 -1.01 14.74
CA ASP A 49 -29.33 -1.92 15.02
C ASP A 49 -29.68 -2.84 13.84
N ASP A 50 -29.08 -2.59 12.64
CA ASP A 50 -29.35 -3.34 11.41
C ASP A 50 -28.07 -3.49 10.58
N ILE A 51 -27.11 -4.26 11.08
CA ILE A 51 -25.86 -4.57 10.37
C ILE A 51 -26.08 -5.78 9.47
N HIS A 52 -25.74 -5.63 8.19
CA HIS A 52 -25.86 -6.72 7.21
C HIS A 52 -24.86 -6.59 6.07
N TYR A 53 -24.54 -7.70 5.43
CA TYR A 53 -23.80 -7.70 4.17
C TYR A 53 -24.74 -7.48 2.99
N VAL A 54 -24.30 -6.66 2.04
CA VAL A 54 -24.95 -6.40 0.78
C VAL A 54 -24.16 -7.02 -0.35
N TYR A 55 -24.79 -7.93 -1.09
CA TYR A 55 -24.18 -8.67 -2.17
C TYR A 55 -24.67 -8.22 -3.55
N THR A 56 -23.79 -8.31 -4.53
CA THR A 56 -24.14 -8.42 -5.94
C THR A 56 -23.66 -9.79 -6.43
N VAL A 57 -24.55 -10.58 -6.97
CA VAL A 57 -24.20 -11.91 -7.51
C VAL A 57 -24.36 -11.93 -9.02
N GLY A 58 -23.54 -12.71 -9.70
CA GLY A 58 -23.70 -13.07 -11.10
C GLY A 58 -24.30 -14.46 -11.21
N VAL A 59 -25.42 -14.60 -11.90
CA VAL A 59 -26.08 -15.90 -12.10
C VAL A 59 -26.21 -16.26 -13.57
N THR A 60 -26.03 -17.53 -13.88
CA THR A 60 -26.39 -18.15 -15.16
C THR A 60 -27.68 -18.89 -14.95
N VAL A 61 -28.66 -18.69 -15.86
CA VAL A 61 -30.02 -19.21 -15.70
C VAL A 61 -30.44 -19.97 -16.95
N ARG A 62 -31.21 -21.03 -16.79
CA ARG A 62 -31.90 -21.67 -17.90
C ARG A 62 -32.97 -20.71 -18.44
N GLY A 63 -32.95 -20.48 -19.79
CA GLY A 63 -33.94 -19.63 -20.46
C GLY A 63 -33.38 -18.29 -20.96
N ASP A 64 -34.28 -17.37 -21.30
CA ASP A 64 -33.92 -16.05 -21.86
C ASP A 64 -33.54 -15.04 -20.77
N GLU A 65 -32.23 -14.84 -20.55
CA GLU A 65 -31.69 -13.90 -19.57
C GLU A 65 -32.19 -12.46 -19.79
N ARG A 66 -32.40 -12.02 -21.04
CA ARG A 66 -32.87 -10.66 -21.33
C ARG A 66 -34.31 -10.43 -20.88
N LYS A 67 -35.17 -11.45 -21.00
CA LYS A 67 -36.54 -11.42 -20.48
C LYS A 67 -36.56 -11.34 -18.97
N LEU A 68 -35.73 -12.11 -18.29
CA LEU A 68 -35.62 -12.11 -16.82
C LEU A 68 -35.17 -10.77 -16.28
N VAL A 69 -34.13 -10.17 -16.86
CA VAL A 69 -33.64 -8.85 -16.46
C VAL A 69 -34.70 -7.78 -16.57
N ARG A 70 -35.54 -7.78 -17.61
CA ARG A 70 -36.62 -6.79 -17.77
C ARG A 70 -37.67 -6.84 -16.64
N ARG A 71 -37.81 -7.97 -15.97
CA ARG A 71 -38.81 -8.22 -14.92
C ARG A 71 -38.24 -8.03 -13.49
N CYS A 72 -36.94 -7.91 -13.36
CA CYS A 72 -36.25 -7.85 -12.05
C CYS A 72 -35.60 -6.49 -11.83
N ARG A 73 -36.12 -5.72 -10.88
CA ARG A 73 -35.50 -4.48 -10.46
C ARG A 73 -34.15 -4.76 -9.78
N GLY A 74 -33.07 -4.13 -10.24
CA GLY A 74 -31.72 -4.38 -9.72
C GLY A 74 -30.95 -5.49 -10.41
N ALA A 75 -31.51 -6.06 -11.49
CA ALA A 75 -30.81 -7.00 -12.38
C ALA A 75 -30.31 -6.30 -13.65
N ALA A 76 -29.16 -6.73 -14.15
CA ALA A 76 -28.56 -6.25 -15.39
C ALA A 76 -27.81 -7.39 -16.10
N ILE A 77 -27.71 -7.34 -17.43
CA ILE A 77 -26.79 -8.23 -18.14
C ILE A 77 -25.35 -7.82 -17.81
N ALA A 78 -24.58 -8.75 -17.29
CA ALA A 78 -23.18 -8.56 -16.98
C ALA A 78 -22.29 -9.33 -17.94
N GLN A 79 -21.22 -8.69 -18.38
CA GLN A 79 -20.15 -9.31 -19.16
C GLN A 79 -18.87 -9.29 -18.32
N ASP A 80 -18.10 -10.35 -18.43
CA ASP A 80 -16.77 -10.37 -17.87
C ASP A 80 -15.82 -9.73 -18.87
N LYS A 81 -15.04 -8.79 -18.37
CA LYS A 81 -14.00 -8.16 -19.17
C LYS A 81 -12.71 -8.93 -18.96
N THR A 82 -12.07 -9.35 -20.03
CA THR A 82 -10.72 -9.88 -20.03
C THR A 82 -9.76 -8.79 -20.45
N TYR A 83 -8.61 -8.70 -19.77
CA TYR A 83 -7.55 -7.77 -20.15
C TYR A 83 -6.70 -8.41 -21.27
N PRO A 84 -6.69 -7.84 -22.50
CA PRO A 84 -5.88 -8.38 -23.59
C PRO A 84 -4.42 -7.99 -23.40
N ILE A 85 -3.52 -8.98 -23.38
CA ILE A 85 -2.09 -8.75 -23.30
C ILE A 85 -1.51 -8.71 -24.72
N PRO A 86 -0.95 -7.57 -25.17
CA PRO A 86 -0.33 -7.48 -26.48
C PRO A 86 0.92 -8.36 -26.54
N ARG A 87 1.18 -8.96 -27.72
CA ARG A 87 2.38 -9.76 -27.96
C ARG A 87 3.36 -8.97 -28.82
N ILE A 88 4.62 -9.00 -28.43
CA ILE A 88 5.73 -8.39 -29.19
C ILE A 88 6.85 -9.43 -29.40
N ALA A 89 7.64 -9.21 -30.43
CA ALA A 89 8.86 -9.99 -30.56
C ALA A 89 9.90 -9.48 -29.55
N PRO A 90 10.78 -10.37 -29.04
CA PRO A 90 11.82 -9.99 -28.09
C PRO A 90 12.64 -8.80 -28.60
N PRO A 91 12.81 -7.72 -27.81
CA PRO A 91 13.63 -6.58 -28.20
C PRO A 91 15.12 -6.94 -28.18
N GLN A 92 15.94 -6.21 -28.96
CA GLN A 92 17.40 -6.39 -28.94
C GLN A 92 17.99 -6.02 -27.56
N THR A 93 17.52 -4.91 -26.99
CA THR A 93 17.88 -4.50 -25.63
C THR A 93 16.68 -4.72 -24.71
N ARG A 94 16.87 -5.54 -23.70
CA ARG A 94 15.82 -5.89 -22.74
C ARG A 94 15.46 -4.66 -21.88
N PRO A 95 14.19 -4.39 -21.61
CA PRO A 95 13.78 -3.36 -20.65
C PRO A 95 14.34 -3.69 -19.26
N VAL A 96 14.85 -2.67 -18.57
CA VAL A 96 15.32 -2.77 -17.17
C VAL A 96 14.28 -2.15 -16.25
N ILE A 97 13.93 -2.83 -15.18
CA ILE A 97 13.02 -2.37 -14.13
C ILE A 97 13.82 -2.25 -12.84
N VAL A 98 13.79 -1.08 -12.20
CA VAL A 98 14.49 -0.83 -10.96
C VAL A 98 13.47 -0.78 -9.81
N GLY A 99 13.57 -1.75 -8.91
CA GLY A 99 12.66 -2.00 -7.79
C GLY A 99 11.63 -3.08 -8.09
N PHE A 100 11.40 -3.95 -7.11
CA PHE A 100 10.49 -5.10 -7.20
C PHE A 100 9.32 -5.01 -6.20
N GLY A 101 8.85 -3.77 -5.93
CA GLY A 101 7.58 -3.49 -5.30
C GLY A 101 6.40 -3.65 -6.28
N PRO A 102 5.14 -3.32 -5.88
CA PRO A 102 3.96 -3.56 -6.71
C PRO A 102 4.04 -2.96 -8.12
N ALA A 103 4.59 -1.76 -8.28
CA ALA A 103 4.75 -1.13 -9.59
C ALA A 103 5.71 -1.91 -10.49
N GLY A 104 6.91 -2.23 -9.98
CA GLY A 104 7.91 -2.99 -10.73
C GLY A 104 7.46 -4.42 -11.03
N MET A 105 6.81 -5.08 -10.08
CA MET A 105 6.32 -6.45 -10.20
C MET A 105 5.24 -6.58 -11.30
N PHE A 106 4.23 -5.71 -11.30
CA PHE A 106 3.19 -5.75 -12.33
C PHE A 106 3.67 -5.25 -13.70
N ALA A 107 4.62 -4.31 -13.73
CA ALA A 107 5.30 -3.95 -14.97
C ALA A 107 6.11 -5.13 -15.53
N ALA A 108 6.87 -5.82 -14.68
CA ALA A 108 7.65 -7.00 -15.06
C ALA A 108 6.77 -8.14 -15.57
N LEU A 109 5.67 -8.43 -14.86
CA LEU A 109 4.72 -9.46 -15.26
C LEU A 109 4.10 -9.17 -16.64
N LEU A 110 3.67 -7.92 -16.87
CA LEU A 110 3.08 -7.54 -18.14
C LEU A 110 4.09 -7.58 -19.29
N LEU A 111 5.30 -7.03 -19.10
CA LEU A 111 6.37 -7.06 -20.08
C LEU A 111 6.83 -8.48 -20.40
N ALA A 112 6.96 -9.34 -19.39
CA ALA A 112 7.31 -10.74 -19.58
C ALA A 112 6.24 -11.49 -20.38
N ARG A 113 4.97 -11.35 -20.00
CA ARG A 113 3.84 -11.95 -20.73
C ARG A 113 3.70 -11.42 -22.16
N ALA A 114 4.08 -10.16 -22.41
CA ALA A 114 4.13 -9.61 -23.76
C ALA A 114 5.29 -10.16 -24.62
N GLY A 115 6.32 -10.75 -24.01
CA GLY A 115 7.50 -11.27 -24.69
C GLY A 115 8.74 -10.37 -24.63
N ALA A 116 8.70 -9.28 -23.86
CA ALA A 116 9.80 -8.32 -23.76
C ALA A 116 11.00 -8.82 -22.93
N ARG A 117 10.84 -9.88 -22.13
CA ARG A 117 11.89 -10.50 -21.30
C ARG A 117 12.62 -9.49 -20.40
N PRO A 118 11.92 -8.75 -19.51
CA PRO A 118 12.52 -7.69 -18.70
C PRO A 118 13.60 -8.21 -17.75
N ILE A 119 14.51 -7.32 -17.34
CA ILE A 119 15.46 -7.54 -16.24
C ILE A 119 15.00 -6.66 -15.08
N VAL A 120 14.73 -7.27 -13.92
CA VAL A 120 14.38 -6.58 -12.69
C VAL A 120 15.59 -6.50 -11.77
N LEU A 121 15.84 -5.32 -11.25
CA LEU A 121 16.89 -5.05 -10.26
C LEU A 121 16.21 -4.73 -8.93
N GLU A 122 16.44 -5.55 -7.92
CA GLU A 122 15.95 -5.30 -6.56
C GLU A 122 17.15 -5.22 -5.61
N ARG A 123 17.23 -4.10 -4.85
CA ARG A 123 18.35 -3.85 -3.95
C ARG A 123 18.40 -4.81 -2.76
N GLY A 124 17.23 -5.18 -2.24
CA GLY A 124 17.10 -6.11 -1.12
C GLY A 124 17.02 -7.57 -1.56
N PRO A 125 16.91 -8.50 -0.60
CA PRO A 125 16.83 -9.93 -0.86
C PRO A 125 15.42 -10.36 -1.26
N ASP A 126 15.31 -11.67 -1.58
CA ASP A 126 14.05 -12.37 -1.75
C ASP A 126 13.18 -12.36 -0.47
N ALA A 127 11.89 -12.67 -0.62
CA ALA A 127 10.90 -12.57 0.45
C ALA A 127 11.22 -13.45 1.68
N GLN A 128 11.80 -14.63 1.50
CA GLN A 128 12.12 -15.54 2.61
C GLN A 128 13.29 -15.00 3.42
N THR A 129 14.39 -14.64 2.75
CA THR A 129 15.57 -14.04 3.37
C THR A 129 15.19 -12.75 4.08
N ARG A 130 14.39 -11.90 3.42
CA ARG A 130 13.90 -10.64 3.96
C ARG A 130 13.06 -10.84 5.23
N SER A 131 12.13 -11.79 5.24
CA SER A 131 11.29 -12.09 6.40
C SER A 131 12.12 -12.54 7.60
N ALA A 132 13.12 -13.40 7.40
CA ALA A 132 14.00 -13.86 8.46
C ALA A 132 14.84 -12.71 9.05
N GLN A 133 15.40 -11.84 8.22
CA GLN A 133 16.22 -10.71 8.68
C GLN A 133 15.36 -9.65 9.42
N ILE A 134 14.15 -9.35 8.95
CA ILE A 134 13.22 -8.46 9.65
C ILE A 134 12.81 -9.05 11.01
N ALA A 135 12.56 -10.37 11.09
CA ALA A 135 12.25 -11.03 12.35
C ALA A 135 13.44 -10.94 13.33
N ALA A 136 14.66 -11.17 12.86
CA ALA A 136 15.89 -11.01 13.66
C ALA A 136 16.06 -9.57 14.18
N PHE A 137 15.86 -8.57 13.33
CA PHE A 137 15.91 -7.16 13.71
C PHE A 137 14.85 -6.82 14.79
N ARG A 138 13.62 -7.29 14.63
CA ARG A 138 12.54 -7.11 15.62
C ARG A 138 12.85 -7.76 16.97
N ALA A 139 13.66 -8.81 16.98
CA ALA A 139 14.15 -9.47 18.18
C ALA A 139 15.40 -8.79 18.79
N GLY A 140 15.82 -7.62 18.28
CA GLY A 140 16.99 -6.88 18.76
C GLY A 140 18.30 -7.15 18.02
N GLY A 141 18.24 -7.85 16.89
CA GLY A 141 19.36 -8.05 15.96
C GLY A 141 19.77 -6.76 15.23
N PRO A 142 20.83 -6.83 14.40
CA PRO A 142 21.37 -5.68 13.68
C PRO A 142 20.38 -5.16 12.63
N PHE A 143 20.41 -3.85 12.40
CA PHE A 143 19.69 -3.20 11.31
C PHE A 143 20.47 -3.37 9.99
N ASP A 144 19.77 -3.75 8.91
CA ASP A 144 20.33 -3.85 7.58
C ASP A 144 19.69 -2.79 6.65
N PRO A 145 20.47 -1.82 6.10
CA PRO A 145 19.95 -0.79 5.21
C PRO A 145 19.47 -1.32 3.86
N GLU A 146 19.90 -2.51 3.43
CA GLU A 146 19.48 -3.12 2.18
C GLU A 146 18.37 -4.18 2.38
N CYS A 147 18.07 -4.58 3.64
CA CYS A 147 17.04 -5.55 3.97
C CYS A 147 16.17 -5.09 5.14
N ASN A 148 15.00 -4.56 4.85
CA ASN A 148 14.10 -3.98 5.85
C ASN A 148 12.65 -3.96 5.32
N VAL A 149 11.74 -3.28 6.05
CA VAL A 149 10.33 -3.16 5.65
C VAL A 149 10.13 -2.35 4.34
N GLN A 150 11.13 -1.60 3.89
CA GLN A 150 11.05 -0.80 2.67
C GLN A 150 11.64 -1.52 1.45
N PHE A 151 12.75 -2.25 1.64
CA PHE A 151 13.54 -2.86 0.56
C PHE A 151 13.49 -4.39 0.59
N GLY A 152 13.50 -4.97 -0.60
CA GLY A 152 13.40 -6.39 -0.87
C GLY A 152 12.14 -6.76 -1.64
N GLU A 153 12.02 -8.01 -2.01
CA GLU A 153 10.93 -8.54 -2.82
C GLU A 153 9.55 -8.13 -2.31
N GLY A 154 8.71 -7.59 -3.21
CA GLY A 154 7.38 -7.08 -2.93
C GLY A 154 7.34 -5.65 -2.37
N GLY A 155 8.51 -5.04 -2.08
CA GLY A 155 8.62 -3.67 -1.56
C GLY A 155 7.95 -3.48 -0.19
N ALA A 156 7.62 -2.24 0.16
CA ALA A 156 6.96 -1.92 1.44
C ALA A 156 5.57 -2.57 1.59
N GLY A 157 4.91 -2.90 0.48
CA GLY A 157 3.60 -3.54 0.46
C GLY A 157 3.55 -4.90 1.16
N THR A 158 4.63 -5.69 1.08
CA THR A 158 4.72 -7.03 1.66
C THR A 158 4.58 -7.03 3.20
N PHE A 159 5.08 -5.99 3.85
CA PHE A 159 5.00 -5.84 5.32
C PHE A 159 4.00 -4.74 5.69
N SER A 160 2.76 -4.87 5.20
CA SER A 160 1.64 -3.96 5.46
C SER A 160 0.36 -4.77 5.73
N ASP A 161 -0.77 -4.11 5.95
CA ASP A 161 -2.08 -4.78 5.99
C ASP A 161 -2.51 -5.35 4.62
N GLY A 162 -1.78 -5.03 3.56
CA GLY A 162 -2.09 -5.55 2.23
C GLY A 162 -3.40 -5.04 1.63
N LYS A 163 -3.83 -3.82 1.99
CA LYS A 163 -5.04 -3.21 1.42
C LYS A 163 -4.93 -3.04 -0.09
N LEU A 164 -5.93 -3.53 -0.80
CA LEU A 164 -6.01 -3.47 -2.26
C LEU A 164 -7.03 -2.45 -2.77
N ASN A 165 -7.79 -1.81 -1.88
CA ASN A 165 -8.75 -0.81 -2.27
C ASN A 165 -8.05 0.47 -2.76
N THR A 166 -8.57 1.05 -3.83
CA THR A 166 -8.07 2.29 -4.44
C THR A 166 -9.21 3.20 -4.84
N GLY A 167 -8.99 4.52 -4.80
CA GLY A 167 -9.94 5.50 -5.33
C GLY A 167 -9.92 5.63 -6.86
N VAL A 168 -8.94 5.02 -7.52
CA VAL A 168 -8.81 5.06 -8.98
C VAL A 168 -9.79 4.07 -9.60
N LYS A 169 -10.50 4.51 -10.66
CA LYS A 169 -11.37 3.65 -11.48
C LYS A 169 -10.68 3.33 -12.79
N ASN A 170 -10.24 2.09 -12.96
CA ASN A 170 -9.59 1.62 -14.18
C ASN A 170 -9.91 0.13 -14.40
N GLU A 171 -10.15 -0.27 -15.64
CA GLU A 171 -10.50 -1.66 -15.97
C GLU A 171 -9.38 -2.67 -15.70
N ARG A 172 -8.12 -2.23 -15.66
CA ARG A 172 -6.94 -3.07 -15.35
C ARG A 172 -6.91 -3.54 -13.91
N ILE A 173 -7.63 -2.87 -13.00
CA ILE A 173 -7.68 -3.26 -11.57
C ILE A 173 -8.24 -4.68 -11.42
N GLY A 174 -9.24 -5.06 -12.23
CA GLY A 174 -9.75 -6.43 -12.22
C GLY A 174 -8.65 -7.46 -12.50
N TRP A 175 -7.83 -7.21 -13.53
CA TRP A 175 -6.71 -8.08 -13.85
C TRP A 175 -5.64 -8.12 -12.75
N ILE A 176 -5.35 -6.98 -12.10
CA ILE A 176 -4.41 -6.94 -10.96
C ILE A 176 -4.89 -7.86 -9.83
N LEU A 177 -6.18 -7.75 -9.45
CA LEU A 177 -6.76 -8.59 -8.41
C LEU A 177 -6.78 -10.08 -8.82
N GLU A 178 -7.08 -10.38 -10.09
CA GLU A 178 -6.99 -11.73 -10.63
C GLU A 178 -5.58 -12.30 -10.52
N GLN A 179 -4.53 -11.50 -10.83
CA GLN A 179 -3.15 -11.96 -10.71
C GLN A 179 -2.74 -12.23 -9.26
N PHE A 180 -3.22 -11.43 -8.29
CA PHE A 180 -3.02 -11.72 -6.87
C PHE A 180 -3.73 -13.00 -6.43
N ALA A 181 -5.00 -13.19 -6.82
CA ALA A 181 -5.76 -14.41 -6.50
C ALA A 181 -5.12 -15.67 -7.14
N GLU A 182 -4.72 -15.60 -8.40
CA GLU A 182 -3.99 -16.67 -9.08
C GLU A 182 -2.61 -16.96 -8.45
N ALA A 183 -2.03 -15.98 -7.77
CA ALA A 183 -0.77 -16.13 -7.05
C ALA A 183 -0.96 -16.65 -5.60
N GLY A 184 -2.21 -16.93 -5.19
CA GLY A 184 -2.50 -17.58 -3.91
C GLY A 184 -3.14 -16.69 -2.85
N ALA A 185 -3.49 -15.43 -3.18
CA ALA A 185 -4.32 -14.62 -2.30
C ALA A 185 -5.75 -15.18 -2.22
N SER A 186 -6.43 -14.96 -1.11
CA SER A 186 -7.83 -15.37 -0.95
C SER A 186 -8.70 -14.84 -2.08
N ALA A 187 -9.60 -15.68 -2.62
CA ALA A 187 -10.47 -15.33 -3.74
C ALA A 187 -11.49 -14.23 -3.42
N ASP A 188 -11.71 -13.92 -2.15
CA ASP A 188 -12.60 -12.85 -1.71
C ASP A 188 -12.12 -11.45 -2.12
N ILE A 189 -10.81 -11.25 -2.35
CA ILE A 189 -10.28 -9.99 -2.90
C ILE A 189 -10.89 -9.60 -4.25
N LEU A 190 -11.45 -10.56 -4.99
CA LEU A 190 -12.08 -10.32 -6.29
C LEU A 190 -13.45 -9.64 -6.17
N TYR A 191 -14.09 -9.73 -5.00
CA TYR A 191 -15.45 -9.23 -4.82
C TYR A 191 -15.67 -8.42 -3.53
N ASP A 192 -14.75 -8.46 -2.58
CA ASP A 192 -14.89 -7.67 -1.37
C ASP A 192 -14.73 -6.16 -1.66
N ALA A 193 -15.55 -5.34 -1.00
CA ALA A 193 -15.50 -3.88 -1.16
C ALA A 193 -14.26 -3.25 -0.51
N LYS A 194 -13.68 -3.94 0.46
CA LYS A 194 -12.43 -3.56 1.14
C LYS A 194 -11.43 -4.73 1.11
N PRO A 195 -10.97 -5.13 -0.09
CA PRO A 195 -10.10 -6.28 -0.22
C PRO A 195 -8.74 -6.03 0.46
N HIS A 196 -8.22 -7.06 1.13
CA HIS A 196 -6.88 -7.07 1.72
C HIS A 196 -6.32 -8.49 1.67
N ILE A 197 -4.99 -8.61 1.71
CA ILE A 197 -4.33 -9.92 1.68
C ILE A 197 -3.78 -10.28 3.07
N GLY A 198 -3.19 -9.31 3.78
CA GLY A 198 -2.44 -9.57 5.02
C GLY A 198 -0.95 -9.83 4.75
N THR A 199 -0.11 -9.49 5.73
CA THR A 199 1.35 -9.60 5.54
C THR A 199 1.83 -11.07 5.48
N ASP A 200 1.16 -11.96 6.17
CA ASP A 200 1.42 -13.41 6.21
C ASP A 200 1.21 -14.07 4.84
N GLU A 201 0.10 -13.78 4.17
CA GLU A 201 -0.20 -14.33 2.84
C GLU A 201 0.61 -13.65 1.74
N LEU A 202 0.91 -12.34 1.86
CA LEU A 202 1.66 -11.57 0.84
C LEU A 202 3.03 -12.16 0.54
N LEU A 203 3.70 -12.79 1.50
CA LEU A 203 4.98 -13.46 1.27
C LEU A 203 4.88 -14.54 0.20
N THR A 204 3.86 -15.39 0.27
CA THR A 204 3.61 -16.45 -0.72
C THR A 204 3.17 -15.87 -2.06
N VAL A 205 2.32 -14.86 -2.03
CA VAL A 205 1.79 -14.21 -3.24
C VAL A 205 2.89 -13.57 -4.07
N VAL A 206 3.82 -12.83 -3.44
CA VAL A 206 4.92 -12.18 -4.18
C VAL A 206 5.89 -13.20 -4.76
N GLN A 207 6.17 -14.30 -4.06
CA GLN A 207 6.99 -15.40 -4.58
C GLN A 207 6.34 -16.05 -5.82
N ASN A 208 5.06 -16.34 -5.77
CA ASN A 208 4.34 -16.93 -6.90
C ASN A 208 4.26 -15.98 -8.11
N LEU A 209 4.16 -14.67 -7.88
CA LEU A 209 4.25 -13.67 -8.95
C LEU A 209 5.67 -13.63 -9.56
N ARG A 210 6.73 -13.75 -8.76
CA ARG A 210 8.10 -13.91 -9.24
C ARG A 210 8.23 -15.12 -10.16
N GLU A 211 7.76 -16.29 -9.74
CA GLU A 211 7.83 -17.51 -10.54
C GLU A 211 7.08 -17.35 -11.89
N LYS A 212 5.94 -16.68 -11.90
CA LYS A 212 5.25 -16.35 -13.16
C LYS A 212 6.12 -15.46 -14.07
N ILE A 213 6.79 -14.44 -13.53
CA ILE A 213 7.65 -13.55 -14.32
C ILE A 213 8.83 -14.36 -14.93
N LEU A 214 9.47 -15.21 -14.14
CA LEU A 214 10.56 -16.09 -14.59
C LEU A 214 10.08 -17.07 -15.66
N HIS A 215 8.91 -17.68 -15.47
CA HIS A 215 8.29 -18.60 -16.45
C HIS A 215 8.09 -17.93 -17.81
N TYR A 216 7.73 -16.65 -17.85
CA TYR A 216 7.58 -15.89 -19.10
C TYR A 216 8.89 -15.27 -19.61
N GLY A 217 10.04 -15.67 -19.09
CA GLY A 217 11.38 -15.28 -19.56
C GLY A 217 11.88 -13.94 -19.02
N GLY A 218 11.28 -13.42 -17.96
CA GLY A 218 11.87 -12.34 -17.15
C GLY A 218 13.08 -12.83 -16.37
N GLU A 219 13.86 -11.89 -15.86
CA GLU A 219 15.03 -12.13 -15.00
C GLU A 219 14.94 -11.22 -13.79
N ILE A 220 15.30 -11.71 -12.60
CA ILE A 220 15.28 -10.92 -11.37
C ILE A 220 16.64 -11.04 -10.69
N ARG A 221 17.24 -9.90 -10.37
CA ARG A 221 18.52 -9.77 -9.68
C ARG A 221 18.29 -9.13 -8.33
N PHE A 222 18.30 -9.94 -7.29
CA PHE A 222 18.30 -9.48 -5.90
C PHE A 222 19.69 -8.99 -5.48
N GLY A 223 19.77 -8.21 -4.40
CA GLY A 223 21.01 -7.62 -3.92
C GLY A 223 21.68 -6.71 -4.97
N THR A 224 20.87 -6.11 -5.87
CA THR A 224 21.36 -5.32 -6.99
C THR A 224 20.74 -3.93 -6.97
N ARG A 225 21.53 -2.93 -6.58
CA ARG A 225 21.09 -1.53 -6.42
C ARG A 225 21.50 -0.68 -7.61
N LEU A 226 20.61 0.17 -8.09
CA LEU A 226 20.92 1.24 -9.06
C LEU A 226 21.78 2.31 -8.36
N THR A 227 22.97 2.58 -8.91
CA THR A 227 23.89 3.63 -8.44
C THR A 227 23.98 4.82 -9.38
N GLY A 228 23.60 4.66 -10.66
CA GLY A 228 23.62 5.74 -11.61
C GLY A 228 23.01 5.37 -12.95
N ILE A 229 22.89 6.36 -13.81
CA ILE A 229 22.44 6.22 -15.19
C ILE A 229 23.47 6.80 -16.13
N GLU A 230 23.64 6.19 -17.30
CA GLU A 230 24.46 6.70 -18.39
C GLU A 230 23.57 7.12 -19.54
N ALA A 231 23.86 8.27 -20.12
CA ALA A 231 23.07 8.83 -21.19
C ALA A 231 23.93 9.56 -22.22
N GLU A 232 23.52 9.45 -23.48
CA GLU A 232 24.12 10.16 -24.59
C GLU A 232 23.02 10.87 -25.38
N ASN A 233 23.27 12.13 -25.76
CA ASN A 233 22.34 12.94 -26.54
C ASN A 233 20.89 12.96 -25.95
N GLY A 234 20.76 13.02 -24.60
CA GLY A 234 19.47 13.06 -23.92
C GLY A 234 18.70 11.72 -23.89
N ARG A 235 19.38 10.60 -24.16
CA ARG A 235 18.80 9.24 -24.15
C ARG A 235 19.64 8.32 -23.30
N ILE A 236 18.99 7.45 -22.50
CA ILE A 236 19.65 6.44 -21.71
C ILE A 236 20.33 5.40 -22.62
N THR A 237 21.58 5.07 -22.27
CA THR A 237 22.40 4.02 -22.92
C THR A 237 22.71 2.87 -21.99
N ALA A 238 22.85 3.13 -20.67
CA ALA A 238 23.11 2.11 -19.66
C ALA A 238 22.67 2.56 -18.25
N VAL A 239 22.67 1.62 -17.33
CA VAL A 239 22.56 1.86 -15.88
C VAL A 239 23.79 1.30 -15.16
N ARG A 240 24.27 2.02 -14.15
CA ARG A 240 25.29 1.52 -13.22
C ARG A 240 24.58 0.84 -12.05
N VAL A 241 25.07 -0.33 -11.70
CA VAL A 241 24.47 -1.16 -10.66
C VAL A 241 25.54 -1.70 -9.74
N GLN A 242 25.27 -1.69 -8.44
CA GLN A 242 26.08 -2.27 -7.38
C GLN A 242 25.48 -3.63 -6.99
N SER A 243 26.29 -4.69 -7.06
CA SER A 243 25.92 -6.02 -6.59
C SER A 243 27.07 -6.55 -5.73
N ALA A 244 26.80 -6.87 -4.49
CA ALA A 244 27.83 -7.19 -3.48
C ALA A 244 28.95 -6.12 -3.50
N ASP A 245 30.20 -6.52 -3.78
CA ASP A 245 31.36 -5.64 -3.76
C ASP A 245 31.75 -5.08 -5.15
N SER A 246 30.94 -5.35 -6.19
CA SER A 246 31.25 -4.94 -7.56
C SER A 246 30.23 -3.98 -8.15
N GLU A 247 30.70 -2.91 -8.75
CA GLU A 247 29.90 -2.05 -9.61
C GLU A 247 30.06 -2.49 -11.06
N THR A 248 28.94 -2.60 -11.78
CA THR A 248 28.92 -3.00 -13.19
C THR A 248 28.02 -2.07 -14.00
N VAL A 249 28.26 -2.02 -15.30
CA VAL A 249 27.44 -1.26 -16.26
C VAL A 249 26.55 -2.25 -17.02
N LEU A 250 25.24 -2.05 -16.95
CA LEU A 250 24.26 -2.83 -17.68
C LEU A 250 23.68 -2.00 -18.83
N PRO A 251 23.92 -2.37 -20.10
CA PRO A 251 23.32 -1.69 -21.25
C PRO A 251 21.80 -1.69 -21.15
N ALA A 252 21.19 -0.51 -21.28
CA ALA A 252 19.75 -0.33 -21.17
C ALA A 252 19.31 0.89 -21.99
N SER A 253 18.31 0.72 -22.84
CA SER A 253 17.68 1.82 -23.59
C SER A 253 16.30 2.19 -23.08
N ARG A 254 15.74 1.38 -22.17
CA ARG A 254 14.46 1.59 -21.49
C ARG A 254 14.58 1.14 -20.04
N VAL A 255 14.44 2.12 -19.14
CA VAL A 255 14.59 1.93 -17.69
C VAL A 255 13.33 2.42 -17.00
N LEU A 256 12.58 1.50 -16.38
CA LEU A 256 11.42 1.81 -15.55
C LEU A 256 11.88 1.95 -14.10
N LEU A 257 11.69 3.15 -13.53
CA LEU A 257 12.04 3.46 -12.14
C LEU A 257 10.85 3.23 -11.21
N ALA A 258 10.82 2.11 -10.51
CA ALA A 258 9.82 1.74 -9.51
C ALA A 258 10.43 1.66 -8.10
N ILE A 259 11.30 2.60 -7.75
CA ILE A 259 12.24 2.57 -6.61
C ILE A 259 11.57 2.74 -5.23
N GLY A 260 10.26 3.04 -5.16
CA GLY A 260 9.60 3.41 -3.91
C GLY A 260 10.09 4.76 -3.36
N HIS A 261 9.44 5.23 -2.29
CA HIS A 261 9.76 6.56 -1.71
C HIS A 261 10.97 6.55 -0.76
N SER A 262 11.52 5.38 -0.42
CA SER A 262 12.58 5.24 0.59
C SER A 262 14.00 5.13 0.04
N ALA A 263 14.19 4.98 -1.27
CA ALA A 263 15.48 4.86 -1.93
C ALA A 263 16.16 6.23 -2.09
N ARG A 264 16.48 6.89 -0.97
CA ARG A 264 16.96 8.28 -0.92
C ARG A 264 18.29 8.48 -1.64
N ASP A 265 19.20 7.54 -1.51
CA ASP A 265 20.45 7.50 -2.27
C ASP A 265 20.24 7.51 -3.78
N THR A 266 19.23 6.77 -4.25
CA THR A 266 18.86 6.75 -5.67
C THR A 266 18.23 8.08 -6.11
N PHE A 267 17.38 8.72 -5.29
CA PHE A 267 16.89 10.07 -5.59
C PHE A 267 18.03 11.09 -5.69
N GLU A 268 18.98 11.05 -4.77
CA GLU A 268 20.17 11.92 -4.78
C GLU A 268 21.01 11.70 -6.04
N ALA A 269 21.27 10.45 -6.42
CA ALA A 269 22.01 10.11 -7.64
C ALA A 269 21.29 10.56 -8.91
N LEU A 270 19.98 10.35 -9.02
CA LEU A 270 19.17 10.78 -10.16
C LEU A 270 19.09 12.31 -10.27
N HIS A 271 18.92 13.00 -9.14
CA HIS A 271 18.91 14.47 -9.09
C HIS A 271 20.27 15.04 -9.54
N SER A 272 21.38 14.46 -9.05
CA SER A 272 22.74 14.85 -9.46
C SER A 272 23.02 14.58 -10.93
N ALA A 273 22.36 13.58 -11.52
CA ALA A 273 22.41 13.29 -12.96
C ALA A 273 21.48 14.19 -13.79
N GLY A 274 20.82 15.18 -13.19
CA GLY A 274 19.96 16.15 -13.89
C GLY A 274 18.57 15.62 -14.24
N VAL A 275 18.10 14.53 -13.64
CA VAL A 275 16.73 14.06 -13.81
C VAL A 275 15.78 15.06 -13.17
N PRO A 276 14.80 15.62 -13.91
CA PRO A 276 13.93 16.68 -13.39
C PRO A 276 13.00 16.15 -12.29
N MET A 277 13.00 16.86 -11.18
CA MET A 277 12.20 16.56 -9.99
C MET A 277 11.56 17.83 -9.43
N GLU A 278 10.45 17.67 -8.72
CA GLU A 278 9.80 18.74 -7.98
C GLU A 278 9.43 18.30 -6.56
N PRO A 279 9.36 19.21 -5.59
CA PRO A 279 8.86 18.90 -4.26
C PRO A 279 7.35 18.63 -4.35
N LYS A 280 6.88 17.64 -3.61
CA LYS A 280 5.48 17.21 -3.63
C LYS A 280 4.87 17.32 -2.23
N PRO A 281 3.63 17.81 -2.08
CA PRO A 281 2.90 17.71 -0.81
C PRO A 281 2.85 16.28 -0.30
N PHE A 282 3.06 16.11 1.00
CA PHE A 282 2.98 14.82 1.69
C PHE A 282 2.48 15.03 3.13
N SER A 283 2.45 13.97 3.94
CA SER A 283 1.98 14.07 5.30
C SER A 283 2.91 13.33 6.25
N MET A 284 3.07 13.87 7.44
CA MET A 284 3.84 13.27 8.55
C MET A 284 3.05 13.37 9.85
N GLY A 285 3.39 12.52 10.81
CA GLY A 285 2.79 12.53 12.13
C GLY A 285 3.27 11.38 12.99
N VAL A 286 2.32 10.67 13.59
CA VAL A 286 2.55 9.59 14.54
C VAL A 286 1.67 8.38 14.21
N ARG A 287 1.99 7.21 14.78
CA ARG A 287 1.08 6.07 14.90
C ARG A 287 0.30 6.19 16.20
N ILE A 288 -1.01 5.99 16.15
CA ILE A 288 -1.87 5.92 17.31
C ILE A 288 -2.41 4.50 17.48
N GLU A 289 -2.37 3.96 18.69
CA GLU A 289 -2.84 2.62 19.04
C GLU A 289 -3.99 2.68 20.03
N HIS A 290 -5.01 1.84 19.78
CA HIS A 290 -6.18 1.64 20.62
C HIS A 290 -6.48 0.15 20.77
N PRO A 291 -7.19 -0.32 21.80
CA PRO A 291 -7.73 -1.68 21.84
C PRO A 291 -8.66 -1.91 20.65
N GLN A 292 -8.45 -2.99 19.87
CA GLN A 292 -9.33 -3.32 18.74
C GLN A 292 -10.79 -3.51 19.19
N ARG A 293 -11.00 -4.06 20.36
CA ARG A 293 -12.35 -4.24 20.95
C ARG A 293 -13.12 -2.92 21.04
N GLN A 294 -12.48 -1.84 21.51
CA GLN A 294 -13.10 -0.50 21.55
C GLN A 294 -13.56 -0.04 20.18
N ILE A 295 -12.76 -0.30 19.14
CA ILE A 295 -13.11 0.07 17.76
C ILE A 295 -14.31 -0.77 17.29
N ASN A 296 -14.33 -2.07 17.58
CA ASN A 296 -15.47 -2.93 17.25
C ASN A 296 -16.77 -2.45 17.92
N GLU A 297 -16.72 -2.13 19.21
CA GLU A 297 -17.86 -1.60 19.97
C GLU A 297 -18.35 -0.26 19.39
N ASN A 298 -17.42 0.63 19.03
CA ASN A 298 -17.74 1.91 18.41
C ASN A 298 -18.39 1.76 17.03
N GLN A 299 -17.95 0.83 16.22
CA GLN A 299 -18.44 0.66 14.85
C GLN A 299 -19.66 -0.24 14.76
N TYR A 300 -19.72 -1.28 15.55
CA TYR A 300 -20.74 -2.34 15.46
C TYR A 300 -21.76 -2.32 16.60
N GLY A 301 -21.50 -1.60 17.70
CA GLY A 301 -22.41 -1.54 18.85
C GLY A 301 -22.70 -2.95 19.40
N PRO A 302 -24.00 -3.34 19.53
CA PRO A 302 -24.39 -4.65 20.04
C PRO A 302 -23.88 -5.85 19.21
N PHE A 303 -23.44 -5.61 17.96
CA PHE A 303 -22.92 -6.63 17.05
C PHE A 303 -21.40 -6.78 17.14
N ALA A 304 -20.71 -6.11 18.08
CA ALA A 304 -19.24 -6.14 18.16
C ALA A 304 -18.63 -7.55 18.22
N ASP A 305 -19.33 -8.49 18.84
CA ASP A 305 -18.92 -9.90 18.98
C ASP A 305 -19.71 -10.84 18.05
N ALA A 306 -20.46 -10.29 17.05
CA ALA A 306 -21.27 -11.12 16.16
C ALA A 306 -20.38 -11.95 15.22
N PRO A 307 -20.63 -13.25 15.06
CA PRO A 307 -19.86 -14.09 14.15
C PRO A 307 -20.00 -13.56 12.72
N GLY A 308 -18.90 -13.66 11.96
CA GLY A 308 -18.84 -13.22 10.57
C GLY A 308 -18.66 -11.71 10.36
N LEU A 309 -18.53 -10.90 11.41
CA LEU A 309 -17.95 -9.58 11.36
C LEU A 309 -16.46 -9.68 11.65
N GLY A 310 -15.62 -9.14 10.77
CA GLY A 310 -14.19 -9.02 11.02
C GLY A 310 -13.88 -7.82 11.94
N ALA A 311 -12.60 -7.62 12.22
CA ALA A 311 -12.13 -6.46 12.98
C ALA A 311 -12.58 -5.15 12.30
N ALA A 312 -13.17 -4.26 13.08
CA ALA A 312 -13.68 -2.98 12.60
C ALA A 312 -12.54 -2.04 12.22
N ASP A 313 -12.75 -1.28 11.16
CA ASP A 313 -11.86 -0.22 10.70
C ASP A 313 -12.51 1.17 10.84
N TYR A 314 -11.69 2.21 10.76
CA TYR A 314 -12.16 3.59 10.70
C TYR A 314 -11.32 4.43 9.74
N LYS A 315 -11.93 5.51 9.26
CA LYS A 315 -11.26 6.57 8.51
C LYS A 315 -11.77 7.91 9.01
N LEU A 316 -10.88 8.69 9.62
CA LEU A 316 -11.20 9.98 10.21
C LEU A 316 -10.38 11.09 9.54
N ASN A 317 -10.94 12.29 9.50
CA ASN A 317 -10.24 13.49 9.06
C ASN A 317 -10.81 14.70 9.79
N VAL A 318 -10.03 15.75 9.91
CA VAL A 318 -10.49 17.05 10.44
C VAL A 318 -9.77 18.17 9.71
N GLN A 319 -10.56 19.21 9.37
CA GLN A 319 -10.04 20.51 8.97
C GLN A 319 -10.19 21.44 10.17
N LEU A 320 -9.10 22.06 10.57
CA LEU A 320 -9.09 22.93 11.75
C LEU A 320 -9.38 24.39 11.35
N PRO A 321 -10.08 25.14 12.18
CA PRO A 321 -10.29 26.58 11.94
C PRO A 321 -8.97 27.37 11.85
N SER A 322 -7.90 26.90 12.49
CA SER A 322 -6.53 27.44 12.42
C SER A 322 -5.84 27.22 11.06
N GLY A 323 -6.47 26.49 10.11
CA GLY A 323 -5.96 26.25 8.77
C GLY A 323 -5.13 24.96 8.61
N GLY A 324 -4.97 24.15 9.68
CA GLY A 324 -4.34 22.83 9.61
C GLY A 324 -5.34 21.73 9.26
N SER A 325 -4.83 20.59 8.79
CA SER A 325 -5.63 19.38 8.60
C SER A 325 -4.93 18.15 9.13
N ALA A 326 -5.68 17.28 9.79
CA ALA A 326 -5.21 15.98 10.21
C ALA A 326 -6.17 14.87 9.76
N TYR A 327 -5.62 13.69 9.51
CA TYR A 327 -6.42 12.54 9.09
C TYR A 327 -5.75 11.23 9.47
N THR A 328 -6.57 10.18 9.59
CA THR A 328 -6.07 8.82 9.79
C THR A 328 -5.76 8.17 8.46
N PHE A 329 -4.62 7.50 8.37
CA PHE A 329 -4.18 6.82 7.17
C PHE A 329 -3.71 5.41 7.51
N CYS A 330 -3.80 4.49 6.55
CA CYS A 330 -3.37 3.10 6.70
C CYS A 330 -3.72 2.51 8.08
N MET A 331 -5.01 2.65 8.49
CA MET A 331 -5.50 2.03 9.71
C MET A 331 -5.42 0.51 9.57
N CYS A 332 -4.78 -0.14 10.51
CA CYS A 332 -4.53 -1.59 10.56
C CYS A 332 -5.34 -2.21 11.70
N PRO A 333 -6.51 -2.80 11.41
CA PRO A 333 -7.31 -3.48 12.40
C PRO A 333 -6.60 -4.72 12.92
N GLY A 334 -6.67 -5.00 14.23
CA GLY A 334 -6.02 -6.15 14.84
C GLY A 334 -4.54 -6.27 14.45
N GLY A 335 -3.82 -5.14 14.40
CA GLY A 335 -2.51 -5.08 13.79
C GLY A 335 -1.43 -4.54 14.71
N TYR A 336 -0.25 -4.33 14.13
CA TYR A 336 0.97 -3.97 14.84
C TYR A 336 1.58 -2.70 14.29
N VAL A 337 2.18 -1.89 15.16
CA VAL A 337 3.11 -0.84 14.75
C VAL A 337 4.47 -1.48 14.50
N VAL A 338 5.10 -1.14 13.36
CA VAL A 338 6.34 -1.77 12.93
C VAL A 338 7.45 -0.76 12.65
N ALA A 339 8.70 -1.19 12.84
CA ALA A 339 9.87 -0.43 12.48
C ALA A 339 10.05 -0.45 10.96
N ALA A 340 10.03 0.73 10.34
CA ALA A 340 10.06 0.91 8.89
C ALA A 340 11.23 1.80 8.40
N ALA A 341 12.28 1.94 9.22
CA ALA A 341 13.50 2.61 8.81
C ALA A 341 14.17 1.91 7.61
N SER A 342 14.86 2.68 6.78
CA SER A 342 15.69 2.19 5.68
C SER A 342 17.08 2.81 5.65
N GLU A 343 17.38 3.69 6.61
CA GLU A 343 18.70 4.32 6.78
C GLU A 343 19.21 4.07 8.19
N PRO A 344 20.53 3.84 8.38
CA PRO A 344 21.13 3.71 9.71
C PRO A 344 20.91 4.98 10.54
N GLY A 345 20.65 4.81 11.84
CA GLY A 345 20.47 5.93 12.76
C GLY A 345 19.14 6.69 12.57
N GLY A 346 18.14 6.07 11.95
CA GLY A 346 16.79 6.58 11.82
C GLY A 346 15.74 5.67 12.45
N VAL A 347 14.67 6.23 13.01
CA VAL A 347 13.45 5.52 13.43
C VAL A 347 12.28 6.00 12.58
N VAL A 348 11.53 5.05 12.07
CA VAL A 348 10.30 5.29 11.31
C VAL A 348 9.27 4.27 11.74
N THR A 349 8.04 4.70 11.97
CA THR A 349 6.91 3.81 12.26
C THR A 349 6.04 3.61 11.02
N ASN A 350 5.45 2.43 10.93
CA ASN A 350 4.38 2.09 10.00
C ASN A 350 3.47 1.06 10.67
N GLY A 351 2.41 0.61 10.00
CA GLY A 351 1.51 -0.41 10.50
C GLY A 351 1.36 -1.59 9.56
N MET A 352 1.09 -2.75 10.12
CA MET A 352 0.75 -3.97 9.40
C MET A 352 -0.30 -4.77 10.14
N SER A 353 -0.97 -5.69 9.44
CA SER A 353 -1.85 -6.70 10.01
C SER A 353 -1.67 -8.02 9.27
N ASP A 354 -1.88 -9.12 9.98
CA ASP A 354 -2.07 -10.42 9.37
C ASP A 354 -3.46 -10.51 8.71
N HIS A 355 -3.68 -11.52 7.89
CA HIS A 355 -4.97 -11.71 7.21
C HIS A 355 -6.14 -11.81 8.20
N ALA A 356 -5.94 -12.51 9.31
CA ALA A 356 -6.95 -12.70 10.36
C ALA A 356 -7.34 -11.41 11.10
N ARG A 357 -6.44 -10.41 11.17
CA ARG A 357 -6.66 -9.14 11.91
C ARG A 357 -7.11 -9.35 13.35
N ASP A 358 -6.53 -10.31 14.04
CA ASP A 358 -6.92 -10.78 15.37
C ASP A 358 -6.01 -10.28 16.51
N GLY A 359 -5.11 -9.34 16.24
CA GLY A 359 -4.28 -8.70 17.25
C GLY A 359 -5.09 -7.83 18.22
N GLU A 360 -4.52 -7.59 19.40
CA GLU A 360 -5.18 -6.84 20.49
C GLU A 360 -5.46 -5.39 20.15
N ASN A 361 -4.56 -4.77 19.36
CA ASN A 361 -4.64 -3.35 19.03
C ASN A 361 -5.13 -3.11 17.61
N ALA A 362 -5.87 -2.02 17.47
CA ALA A 362 -6.04 -1.29 16.22
C ALA A 362 -5.00 -0.18 16.17
N ASN A 363 -4.34 0.05 15.04
CA ASN A 363 -3.44 1.19 14.90
C ASN A 363 -3.69 1.95 13.60
N ALA A 364 -3.40 3.25 13.60
CA ALA A 364 -3.47 4.09 12.41
C ALA A 364 -2.38 5.15 12.43
N ALA A 365 -1.88 5.54 11.27
CA ALA A 365 -1.15 6.78 11.14
C ALA A 365 -2.11 7.96 11.39
N LEU A 366 -1.75 8.88 12.26
CA LEU A 366 -2.41 10.17 12.46
C LEU A 366 -1.49 11.25 11.87
N LEU A 367 -1.87 11.75 10.72
CA LEU A 367 -1.02 12.54 9.83
C LEU A 367 -1.51 13.96 9.67
N VAL A 368 -0.56 14.87 9.58
CA VAL A 368 -0.75 16.30 9.25
C VAL A 368 -0.29 16.52 7.82
N THR A 369 -1.12 17.22 7.03
CA THR A 369 -0.79 17.58 5.65
C THR A 369 0.24 18.70 5.63
N LEU A 370 1.30 18.52 4.83
CA LEU A 370 2.40 19.45 4.64
C LEU A 370 2.55 19.78 3.16
N ASN A 371 2.73 21.06 2.88
CA ASN A 371 2.95 21.58 1.54
C ASN A 371 4.43 21.93 1.35
N PRO A 372 4.93 22.04 0.12
CA PRO A 372 6.31 22.45 -0.12
C PRO A 372 6.72 23.77 0.54
N ALA A 373 5.77 24.69 0.77
CA ALA A 373 6.02 25.93 1.51
C ALA A 373 6.30 25.72 3.01
N ASP A 374 5.93 24.57 3.57
CA ASP A 374 6.21 24.21 4.97
C ASP A 374 7.62 23.59 5.13
N PHE A 375 8.31 23.23 4.02
CA PHE A 375 9.59 22.55 4.09
C PHE A 375 10.72 23.52 4.44
N PRO A 376 11.66 23.11 5.31
CA PRO A 376 12.83 23.95 5.65
C PRO A 376 13.75 24.24 4.46
N ASP A 377 13.74 23.36 3.45
CA ASP A 377 14.51 23.46 2.22
C ASP A 377 13.56 23.39 1.02
N SER A 378 13.62 24.38 0.13
CA SER A 378 12.80 24.50 -1.08
C SER A 378 13.29 23.65 -2.25
N SER A 379 14.42 22.94 -2.11
CA SER A 379 14.93 22.04 -3.16
C SER A 379 13.95 20.90 -3.44
N PRO A 380 14.02 20.27 -4.63
CA PRO A 380 13.19 19.12 -4.95
C PRO A 380 13.26 17.99 -3.91
N LEU A 381 14.40 17.84 -3.22
CA LEU A 381 14.64 16.82 -2.19
C LEU A 381 14.42 17.33 -0.76
N GLY A 382 14.03 18.60 -0.58
CA GLY A 382 13.91 19.24 0.75
C GLY A 382 12.99 18.51 1.71
N GLY A 383 11.83 18.02 1.23
CA GLY A 383 10.92 17.21 2.03
C GLY A 383 11.54 15.87 2.49
N MET A 384 12.35 15.25 1.64
CA MET A 384 13.09 14.02 1.96
C MET A 384 14.16 14.26 3.04
N TYR A 385 14.88 15.37 2.95
CA TYR A 385 15.88 15.73 3.97
C TYR A 385 15.22 16.09 5.31
N TRP A 386 14.07 16.73 5.28
CA TRP A 386 13.30 17.02 6.49
C TRP A 386 12.81 15.74 7.18
N GLN A 387 12.29 14.76 6.43
CA GLN A 387 11.97 13.45 6.98
C GLN A 387 13.18 12.82 7.69
N ARG A 388 14.35 12.80 7.02
CA ARG A 388 15.59 12.24 7.56
C ARG A 388 15.99 12.89 8.88
N GLN A 389 15.89 14.21 9.01
CA GLN A 389 16.20 14.94 10.24
C GLN A 389 15.30 14.50 11.41
N ILE A 390 13.99 14.37 11.18
CA ILE A 390 13.02 13.94 12.19
C ILE A 390 13.28 12.48 12.59
N GLU A 391 13.55 11.60 11.63
CA GLU A 391 13.85 10.19 11.85
C GLU A 391 15.12 10.00 12.70
N GLN A 392 16.15 10.81 12.46
CA GLN A 392 17.38 10.81 13.25
C GLN A 392 17.18 11.40 14.66
N ALA A 393 16.35 12.43 14.79
CA ALA A 393 15.98 12.97 16.11
C ALA A 393 15.24 11.91 16.94
N ALA A 394 14.30 11.20 16.32
CA ALA A 394 13.60 10.09 16.95
C ALA A 394 14.52 8.94 17.35
N PHE A 395 15.51 8.59 16.53
CA PHE A 395 16.51 7.58 16.87
C PHE A 395 17.30 7.96 18.14
N ARG A 396 17.75 9.21 18.23
CA ARG A 396 18.44 9.71 19.44
C ARG A 396 17.54 9.67 20.68
N ALA A 397 16.29 10.15 20.56
CA ALA A 397 15.33 10.15 21.65
C ALA A 397 14.92 8.74 22.09
N GLY A 398 14.88 7.78 21.15
CA GLY A 398 14.66 6.37 21.44
C GLY A 398 15.79 5.68 22.19
N GLY A 399 16.97 6.30 22.29
CA GLY A 399 18.16 5.75 22.98
C GLY A 399 19.18 5.12 22.03
N CYS A 400 19.19 5.49 20.74
CA CYS A 400 20.13 5.03 19.71
C CYS A 400 20.14 3.49 19.48
N ASN A 401 19.01 2.85 19.71
CA ASN A 401 18.84 1.38 19.65
C ASN A 401 17.60 0.93 18.90
N TYR A 402 17.05 1.79 18.02
CA TYR A 402 15.83 1.58 17.24
C TYR A 402 14.53 1.42 18.04
N ARG A 403 14.54 1.66 19.35
CA ARG A 403 13.30 1.86 20.11
C ARG A 403 12.63 3.14 19.64
N ALA A 404 11.32 3.11 19.44
CA ALA A 404 10.60 4.29 18.97
C ALA A 404 10.23 5.21 20.15
N PRO A 405 10.34 6.54 20.00
CA PRO A 405 9.75 7.48 20.92
C PRO A 405 8.24 7.29 21.02
N ALA A 406 7.71 7.28 22.24
CA ALA A 406 6.28 7.14 22.46
C ALA A 406 5.78 8.02 23.62
N GLN A 407 4.51 8.40 23.55
CA GLN A 407 3.84 9.21 24.55
C GLN A 407 2.36 8.84 24.62
N LEU A 408 1.77 8.89 25.79
CA LEU A 408 0.32 8.73 25.95
C LEU A 408 -0.40 9.99 25.46
N VAL A 409 -1.56 9.83 24.84
CA VAL A 409 -2.37 10.97 24.34
C VAL A 409 -2.69 11.97 25.43
N GLY A 410 -3.03 11.51 26.64
CA GLY A 410 -3.32 12.39 27.77
C GLY A 410 -2.15 13.25 28.21
N ASP A 411 -0.92 12.74 28.12
CA ASP A 411 0.31 13.45 28.46
C ASP A 411 0.75 14.36 27.32
N PHE A 412 0.62 13.92 26.07
CA PHE A 412 0.86 14.73 24.87
C PHE A 412 0.05 16.02 24.90
N LEU A 413 -1.26 15.93 25.20
CA LEU A 413 -2.16 17.09 25.28
C LEU A 413 -1.81 18.02 26.45
N LYS A 414 -1.10 17.54 27.48
CA LYS A 414 -0.60 18.35 28.61
C LYS A 414 0.83 18.83 28.43
N LYS A 415 1.50 18.46 27.34
CA LYS A 415 2.91 18.78 27.03
C LYS A 415 3.85 18.31 28.15
N GLN A 416 3.72 17.07 28.55
CA GLN A 416 4.54 16.47 29.59
C GLN A 416 4.95 15.04 29.20
N PRO A 417 6.18 14.61 29.49
CA PRO A 417 6.63 13.26 29.16
C PRO A 417 5.82 12.21 29.91
N SER A 418 5.48 11.11 29.22
CA SER A 418 4.84 9.95 29.87
C SER A 418 5.86 9.22 30.74
N GLN A 419 5.43 8.80 31.95
CA GLN A 419 6.28 8.10 32.91
C GLN A 419 6.01 6.57 32.92
N ALA A 420 4.81 6.16 32.53
CA ALA A 420 4.39 4.76 32.49
C ALA A 420 3.33 4.54 31.42
N LEU A 421 3.23 3.32 30.93
CA LEU A 421 2.15 2.90 30.03
C LEU A 421 0.85 2.71 30.79
N GLY A 422 -0.29 2.95 30.14
CA GLY A 422 -1.62 2.64 30.62
C GLY A 422 -2.08 1.21 30.28
N ALA A 423 -3.40 1.03 30.08
CA ALA A 423 -3.96 -0.24 29.68
C ALA A 423 -3.57 -0.63 28.23
N VAL A 424 -3.35 0.35 27.34
CA VAL A 424 -2.91 0.09 25.98
C VAL A 424 -1.41 -0.17 25.96
N GLN A 425 -1.02 -1.36 25.52
CA GLN A 425 0.40 -1.74 25.39
C GLN A 425 0.84 -1.57 23.94
N PRO A 426 1.95 -0.85 23.66
CA PRO A 426 2.41 -0.62 22.30
C PRO A 426 2.91 -1.89 21.64
N ALA A 427 2.50 -2.10 20.39
CA ALA A 427 2.88 -3.29 19.61
C ALA A 427 4.25 -3.16 18.92
N TYR A 428 4.84 -1.97 18.88
CA TYR A 428 6.10 -1.69 18.18
C TYR A 428 7.26 -2.56 18.70
N ARG A 429 7.98 -3.19 17.78
CA ARG A 429 9.21 -3.93 18.05
C ARG A 429 10.37 -3.28 17.26
N PRO A 430 11.50 -2.97 17.89
CA PRO A 430 12.15 -3.44 19.14
C PRO A 430 11.63 -2.90 20.48
N GLY A 431 10.56 -2.13 20.51
CA GLY A 431 9.97 -1.55 21.74
C GLY A 431 10.01 -0.02 21.73
N VAL A 432 9.39 0.59 22.73
CA VAL A 432 9.25 2.05 22.81
C VAL A 432 10.04 2.64 23.97
N THR A 433 10.43 3.91 23.83
CA THR A 433 11.00 4.76 24.89
C THR A 433 10.00 5.88 25.16
N LEU A 434 9.51 5.98 26.40
CA LEU A 434 8.59 7.04 26.78
C LEU A 434 9.32 8.38 26.88
N CYS A 435 8.80 9.42 26.23
CA CYS A 435 9.41 10.75 26.18
C CYS A 435 8.37 11.82 25.82
N GLU A 436 8.82 13.05 25.62
CA GLU A 436 8.01 14.20 25.16
C GLU A 436 8.14 14.32 23.62
N LEU A 437 7.06 14.10 22.89
CA LEU A 437 7.08 14.11 21.41
C LEU A 437 7.20 15.52 20.83
N HIS A 438 6.88 16.57 21.59
CA HIS A 438 7.08 17.97 21.16
C HIS A 438 8.56 18.34 21.00
N GLU A 439 9.47 17.62 21.67
CA GLU A 439 10.91 17.82 21.51
C GLU A 439 11.48 17.19 20.24
N ILE A 440 10.69 16.31 19.57
CA ILE A 440 11.14 15.51 18.43
C ILE A 440 10.46 15.95 17.14
N LEU A 441 9.14 16.17 17.23
CA LEU A 441 8.32 16.53 16.08
C LEU A 441 8.29 18.05 15.90
N PRO A 442 8.31 18.55 14.65
CA PRO A 442 8.14 19.97 14.38
C PRO A 442 6.85 20.54 14.96
N GLU A 443 6.89 21.77 15.47
CA GLU A 443 5.74 22.49 16.04
C GLU A 443 4.54 22.53 15.07
N ARG A 444 4.82 22.65 13.78
CA ARG A 444 3.79 22.60 12.71
C ARG A 444 2.96 21.31 12.77
N ILE A 445 3.54 20.19 13.19
CA ILE A 445 2.87 18.91 13.32
C ILE A 445 2.18 18.82 14.69
N THR A 446 2.89 19.08 15.78
CA THR A 446 2.36 18.90 17.13
C THR A 446 1.18 19.81 17.42
N SER A 447 1.23 21.09 17.01
CA SER A 447 0.14 22.05 17.19
C SER A 447 -1.15 21.65 16.46
N VAL A 448 -1.04 21.00 15.30
CA VAL A 448 -2.20 20.47 14.57
C VAL A 448 -2.72 19.19 15.25
N LEU A 449 -1.86 18.29 15.70
CA LEU A 449 -2.26 17.07 16.41
C LEU A 449 -2.97 17.38 17.74
N GLU A 450 -2.48 18.35 18.51
CA GLU A 450 -3.12 18.82 19.77
C GLU A 450 -4.59 19.25 19.54
N GLN A 451 -4.83 20.00 18.48
CA GLN A 451 -6.18 20.47 18.13
C GLN A 451 -7.03 19.36 17.50
N ALA A 452 -6.41 18.47 16.72
CA ALA A 452 -7.10 17.43 15.98
C ALA A 452 -7.60 16.29 16.87
N LEU A 453 -6.83 15.87 17.88
CA LEU A 453 -7.16 14.73 18.74
C LEU A 453 -8.53 14.89 19.41
N PRO A 454 -8.88 16.02 20.08
CA PRO A 454 -10.21 16.20 20.66
C PRO A 454 -11.34 16.26 19.62
N GLU A 455 -11.08 16.80 18.43
CA GLU A 455 -12.06 16.87 17.36
C GLU A 455 -12.32 15.50 16.71
N LEU A 456 -11.32 14.65 16.63
CA LEU A 456 -11.44 13.27 16.15
C LEU A 456 -12.16 12.38 17.18
N ASP A 457 -11.97 12.64 18.49
CA ASP A 457 -12.68 11.96 19.58
C ASP A 457 -14.21 12.15 19.49
N LYS A 458 -14.66 13.34 19.09
CA LYS A 458 -16.09 13.62 18.86
C LYS A 458 -16.69 12.74 17.75
N ARG A 459 -15.85 12.24 16.81
CA ARG A 459 -16.28 11.41 15.68
C ARG A 459 -16.17 9.91 15.97
N LEU A 460 -15.18 9.52 16.76
CA LEU A 460 -14.94 8.15 17.22
C LEU A 460 -14.64 8.20 18.71
N HIS A 461 -15.63 7.92 19.53
CA HIS A 461 -15.53 8.03 20.99
C HIS A 461 -14.36 7.23 21.55
N GLY A 462 -13.53 7.86 22.38
CA GLY A 462 -12.33 7.28 22.94
C GLY A 462 -11.13 7.27 21.97
N PHE A 463 -11.19 7.99 20.84
CA PHE A 463 -10.03 8.16 19.97
C PHE A 463 -8.90 8.93 20.68
N ALA A 464 -9.23 9.95 21.48
CA ALA A 464 -8.29 10.68 22.31
C ALA A 464 -8.31 10.19 23.77
N ARG A 465 -8.58 8.90 24.03
CA ARG A 465 -8.48 8.34 25.38
C ARG A 465 -7.09 8.59 25.95
N PRO A 466 -6.98 8.94 27.26
CA PRO A 466 -5.71 9.37 27.84
C PRO A 466 -4.57 8.36 27.75
N ASP A 467 -4.88 7.07 27.72
CA ASP A 467 -3.91 5.96 27.66
C ASP A 467 -3.73 5.37 26.25
N ALA A 468 -4.31 5.96 25.20
CA ALA A 468 -3.92 5.64 23.82
C ALA A 468 -2.45 6.01 23.60
N VAL A 469 -1.73 5.20 22.84
CA VAL A 469 -0.29 5.35 22.65
C VAL A 469 0.00 6.02 21.31
N LEU A 470 0.76 7.11 21.35
CA LEU A 470 1.36 7.74 20.17
C LEU A 470 2.78 7.22 20.04
N THR A 471 3.09 6.58 18.92
CA THR A 471 4.43 6.10 18.57
C THR A 471 4.96 6.90 17.39
N ALA A 472 6.14 7.50 17.49
CA ALA A 472 6.68 8.45 16.52
C ALA A 472 8.03 8.01 15.94
N PRO A 473 8.40 8.54 14.73
CA PRO A 473 7.55 9.31 13.82
C PRO A 473 6.98 8.45 12.67
N GLU A 474 5.83 8.80 12.15
CA GLU A 474 5.33 8.32 10.87
C GLU A 474 5.67 9.37 9.80
N THR A 475 6.79 9.23 9.12
CA THR A 475 7.30 10.22 8.15
C THR A 475 7.09 9.81 6.70
N ARG A 476 6.82 8.52 6.44
CA ARG A 476 6.87 7.95 5.09
C ARG A 476 5.50 7.48 4.59
N SER A 477 4.48 8.33 4.74
CA SER A 477 3.13 8.04 4.25
C SER A 477 3.01 8.11 2.71
N SER A 478 3.87 8.90 2.06
CA SER A 478 3.97 9.04 0.61
C SER A 478 5.29 9.70 0.21
N SER A 479 5.63 9.66 -1.10
CA SER A 479 6.83 10.33 -1.59
C SER A 479 6.74 11.85 -1.42
N PRO A 480 7.75 12.52 -0.85
CA PRO A 480 7.87 13.98 -0.81
C PRO A 480 8.39 14.56 -2.14
N VAL A 481 8.75 13.70 -3.09
CA VAL A 481 9.35 14.07 -4.37
C VAL A 481 8.49 13.55 -5.51
N ARG A 482 8.38 14.33 -6.59
CA ARG A 482 7.88 13.86 -7.87
C ARG A 482 9.00 13.88 -8.91
N ILE A 483 9.26 12.75 -9.54
CA ILE A 483 10.13 12.64 -10.70
C ILE A 483 9.29 12.94 -11.94
N LEU A 484 9.61 13.99 -12.68
CA LEU A 484 8.76 14.46 -13.77
C LEU A 484 8.76 13.50 -14.96
N ARG A 485 7.59 13.31 -15.54
CA ARG A 485 7.39 12.54 -16.79
C ARG A 485 6.31 13.19 -17.66
N ASP A 486 6.41 13.00 -18.95
CA ASP A 486 5.44 13.48 -19.94
C ASP A 486 4.26 12.48 -20.12
N GLU A 487 3.39 12.74 -21.08
CA GLU A 487 2.24 11.91 -21.44
C GLU A 487 2.65 10.52 -21.96
N THR A 488 3.85 10.39 -22.51
CA THR A 488 4.44 9.11 -22.92
C THR A 488 5.04 8.33 -21.74
N ARG A 489 4.91 8.86 -20.51
CA ARG A 489 5.46 8.36 -19.26
C ARG A 489 6.98 8.39 -19.18
N GLN A 490 7.65 9.10 -20.08
CA GLN A 490 9.08 9.30 -20.06
C GLN A 490 9.46 10.60 -19.35
N SER A 491 10.60 10.58 -18.68
CA SER A 491 11.28 11.79 -18.24
C SER A 491 11.78 12.58 -19.48
N SER A 492 12.27 13.81 -19.29
CA SER A 492 13.02 14.52 -20.32
C SER A 492 14.24 13.72 -20.81
N LEU A 493 14.81 12.88 -19.97
CA LEU A 493 15.81 11.89 -20.36
C LEU A 493 15.12 10.69 -21.01
N ARG A 494 15.17 10.60 -22.34
CA ARG A 494 14.46 9.57 -23.11
C ARG A 494 14.93 8.16 -22.78
N GLY A 495 13.97 7.26 -22.64
CA GLY A 495 14.18 5.88 -22.18
C GLY A 495 14.09 5.72 -20.65
N LEU A 496 13.93 6.81 -19.88
CA LEU A 496 13.67 6.76 -18.44
C LEU A 496 12.17 6.92 -18.16
N TYR A 497 11.58 5.96 -17.47
CA TYR A 497 10.15 5.88 -17.18
C TYR A 497 9.91 5.91 -15.64
N PRO A 498 9.78 7.10 -15.03
CA PRO A 498 9.44 7.22 -13.61
C PRO A 498 8.06 6.62 -13.31
N CYS A 499 7.96 5.74 -12.31
CA CYS A 499 6.77 4.95 -12.07
C CYS A 499 6.48 4.74 -10.57
N GLY A 500 5.21 4.59 -10.25
CA GLY A 500 4.74 4.18 -8.95
C GLY A 500 4.81 5.26 -7.86
N GLU A 501 4.84 4.81 -6.62
CA GLU A 501 4.78 5.69 -5.45
C GLU A 501 6.04 6.54 -5.29
N GLY A 502 7.23 5.96 -5.51
CA GLY A 502 8.49 6.68 -5.43
C GLY A 502 8.54 7.85 -6.39
N ALA A 503 8.10 7.68 -7.62
CA ALA A 503 8.01 8.75 -8.61
C ALA A 503 6.88 9.77 -8.33
N GLY A 504 6.05 9.55 -7.30
CA GLY A 504 5.00 10.49 -6.88
C GLY A 504 3.65 10.34 -7.61
N TYR A 505 3.40 9.20 -8.28
CA TYR A 505 2.19 8.97 -9.09
C TYR A 505 1.22 7.94 -8.51
N ALA A 506 1.56 7.29 -7.42
CA ALA A 506 0.71 6.32 -6.75
C ALA A 506 0.83 6.47 -5.21
N GLY A 507 -0.05 5.82 -4.47
CA GLY A 507 -0.04 5.85 -3.01
C GLY A 507 -0.70 4.59 -2.42
N GLY A 508 -0.23 3.39 -2.81
CA GLY A 508 -0.70 2.11 -2.31
C GLY A 508 -0.53 1.00 -3.34
N ILE A 509 -0.72 -0.25 -2.92
CA ILE A 509 -0.41 -1.47 -3.69
C ILE A 509 -1.07 -1.45 -5.08
N THR A 510 -2.39 -1.36 -5.13
CA THR A 510 -3.15 -1.44 -6.39
C THR A 510 -2.89 -0.26 -7.32
N SER A 511 -2.77 0.96 -6.78
CA SER A 511 -2.47 2.15 -7.61
C SER A 511 -1.04 2.12 -8.15
N ALA A 512 -0.08 1.61 -7.37
CA ALA A 512 1.29 1.41 -7.83
C ALA A 512 1.37 0.30 -8.91
N ALA A 513 0.70 -0.82 -8.71
CA ALA A 513 0.59 -1.89 -9.70
C ALA A 513 -0.03 -1.38 -11.02
N LEU A 514 -1.10 -0.60 -10.92
CA LEU A 514 -1.74 0.03 -12.08
C LEU A 514 -0.80 0.97 -12.83
N ASP A 515 -0.06 1.83 -12.11
CA ASP A 515 0.89 2.75 -12.73
C ASP A 515 2.04 1.99 -13.40
N GLY A 516 2.48 0.86 -12.80
CA GLY A 516 3.42 -0.08 -13.38
C GLY A 516 2.93 -0.68 -14.70
N MET A 517 1.69 -1.17 -14.72
CA MET A 517 1.07 -1.70 -15.94
C MET A 517 0.98 -0.66 -17.06
N LEU A 518 0.47 0.53 -16.74
CA LEU A 518 0.33 1.61 -17.72
C LEU A 518 1.69 2.06 -18.28
N THR A 519 2.73 2.00 -17.47
CA THR A 519 4.11 2.32 -17.90
C THR A 519 4.67 1.18 -18.76
N ALA A 520 4.40 -0.07 -18.41
CA ALA A 520 4.78 -1.22 -19.24
C ALA A 520 4.07 -1.21 -20.60
N GLU A 521 2.79 -0.82 -20.66
CA GLU A 521 2.06 -0.63 -21.93
C GLU A 521 2.72 0.44 -22.81
N ALA A 522 3.16 1.57 -22.24
CA ALA A 522 3.88 2.59 -22.97
C ALA A 522 5.17 2.03 -23.59
N ILE A 523 5.93 1.25 -22.84
CA ILE A 523 7.13 0.56 -23.35
C ILE A 523 6.79 -0.45 -24.45
N ILE A 524 5.73 -1.27 -24.28
CA ILE A 524 5.28 -2.23 -25.28
C ILE A 524 4.88 -1.53 -26.59
N ASN A 525 4.12 -0.44 -26.49
CA ASN A 525 3.70 0.35 -27.64
C ASN A 525 4.90 0.96 -28.41
N GLU A 526 5.89 1.50 -27.67
CA GLU A 526 7.13 1.99 -28.30
C GLU A 526 7.89 0.86 -29.01
N LEU A 527 8.01 -0.32 -28.38
CA LEU A 527 8.69 -1.49 -28.96
C LEU A 527 7.95 -2.03 -30.20
N SER A 528 6.62 -1.93 -30.23
CA SER A 528 5.80 -2.33 -31.37
C SER A 528 5.97 -1.40 -32.57
N ASN A 529 6.06 -0.08 -32.31
CA ASN A 529 6.17 0.97 -33.35
C ASN A 529 7.57 1.04 -33.99
N LEU A 530 8.62 0.52 -33.34
CA LEU A 530 9.97 0.47 -33.92
C LEU A 530 10.13 -0.56 -35.05
N LYS A 531 9.06 -1.33 -35.37
CA LYS A 531 9.06 -2.37 -36.40
C LYS A 531 8.21 -2.03 -37.63
N GLY A 532 7.56 -0.86 -37.63
CA GLY A 532 6.93 -0.26 -38.81
C GLY A 532 7.87 0.77 -39.45
#